data_86851fb19002157aa886bf79b56ec008
#
_entry.id   86851fb19002157aa886bf79b56ec008
#
_cell.length_a   1.000
_cell.length_b   1.000
_cell.length_c   1.000
_cell.angle_alpha   90.00
_cell.angle_beta   90.00
_cell.angle_gamma   90.00
#
_symmetry.space_group_name_H-M   'P 1'
#
loop_
_entity.id
_entity.type
_entity.pdbx_description
1 polymer ?
#
loop_
_entity_poly.entity_id
_entity_poly.type
_entity_poly.pdbx_seq_one_letter_code
_entity_poly.pdbx_strand_id
1 'polypeptide(L)'
;MSPSLLLSFIGVCVLLSITPGPDSFLVLRFSIVDARPGIAAAIGSAVGGIVWAVVVAAGVAALLEQSATAYRALKVIGGIYLVYLGIRAFVEQRRARRACPHGDDAAPTVTGARASVRSAFTAGLVSCLFNPKVGLFYLAVLPQFLTEVSFVNTLALGAVESSIAAVEMVLLALAASRAVALLRRPRVRERLEQVSAAILATLGIGTAASAA
;
A
#
# COMPACT_ATOMS: atom_id res chain seq x y z
N MET A 1 -24.01 7.56 -11.64
CA MET A 1 -23.19 6.33 -11.87
C MET A 1 -24.09 5.12 -11.75
N SER A 2 -23.88 4.09 -12.61
CA SER A 2 -24.55 2.80 -12.44
C SER A 2 -23.93 2.02 -11.26
N PRO A 3 -24.69 1.21 -10.51
CA PRO A 3 -24.16 0.40 -9.41
C PRO A 3 -23.02 -0.52 -9.85
N SER A 4 -23.08 -1.08 -11.06
CA SER A 4 -22.03 -1.95 -11.61
C SER A 4 -20.72 -1.21 -11.84
N LEU A 5 -20.76 0.05 -12.30
CA LEU A 5 -19.57 0.86 -12.49
C LEU A 5 -18.92 1.25 -11.16
N LEU A 6 -19.73 1.54 -10.14
CA LEU A 6 -19.23 1.82 -8.80
C LEU A 6 -18.58 0.58 -8.17
N LEU A 7 -19.18 -0.61 -8.30
CA LEU A 7 -18.59 -1.85 -7.84
C LEU A 7 -17.27 -2.17 -8.54
N SER A 8 -17.19 -1.95 -9.84
CA SER A 8 -15.94 -2.11 -10.59
C SER A 8 -14.86 -1.14 -10.10
N PHE A 9 -15.22 0.13 -9.83
CA PHE A 9 -14.30 1.11 -9.27
C PHE A 9 -13.78 0.69 -7.89
N ILE A 10 -14.67 0.29 -6.98
CA ILE A 10 -14.29 -0.23 -5.65
C ILE A 10 -13.36 -1.43 -5.78
N GLY A 11 -13.65 -2.37 -6.69
CA GLY A 11 -12.79 -3.52 -6.96
C GLY A 11 -11.38 -3.12 -7.38
N VAL A 12 -11.24 -2.14 -8.27
CA VAL A 12 -9.94 -1.61 -8.68
C VAL A 12 -9.23 -0.91 -7.53
N CYS A 13 -9.94 -0.11 -6.72
CA CYS A 13 -9.37 0.54 -5.54
C CYS A 13 -8.83 -0.48 -4.53
N VAL A 14 -9.59 -1.54 -4.23
CA VAL A 14 -9.18 -2.61 -3.33
C VAL A 14 -7.94 -3.34 -3.88
N LEU A 15 -7.93 -3.71 -5.16
CA LEU A 15 -6.76 -4.34 -5.80
C LEU A 15 -5.52 -3.45 -5.72
N LEU A 16 -5.70 -2.15 -5.95
CA LEU A 16 -4.62 -1.19 -5.86
C LEU A 16 -4.11 -1.06 -4.42
N SER A 17 -5.00 -0.99 -3.44
CA SER A 17 -4.65 -0.89 -2.01
C SER A 17 -3.87 -2.11 -1.53
N ILE A 18 -4.29 -3.33 -1.88
CA ILE A 18 -3.60 -4.57 -1.49
C ILE A 18 -2.21 -4.68 -2.10
N THR A 19 -1.96 -4.02 -3.24
CA THR A 19 -0.63 -4.00 -3.86
C THR A 19 0.31 -3.08 -3.06
N PRO A 20 1.36 -3.60 -2.36
CA PRO A 20 2.20 -2.78 -1.52
C PRO A 20 2.89 -1.66 -2.30
N GLY A 21 2.92 -0.48 -1.74
CA GLY A 21 3.59 0.69 -2.30
C GLY A 21 4.46 1.41 -1.25
N PRO A 22 5.13 2.51 -1.64
CA PRO A 22 5.94 3.30 -0.71
C PRO A 22 5.20 3.69 0.57
N ASP A 23 3.91 4.02 0.46
CA ASP A 23 3.06 4.42 1.59
C ASP A 23 2.84 3.27 2.57
N SER A 24 2.58 2.04 2.05
CA SER A 24 2.41 0.83 2.87
C SER A 24 3.70 0.50 3.65
N PHE A 25 4.86 0.60 3.00
CA PHE A 25 6.15 0.40 3.69
C PHE A 25 6.43 1.48 4.73
N LEU A 26 6.05 2.73 4.47
CA LEU A 26 6.18 3.81 5.43
C LEU A 26 5.30 3.57 6.67
N VAL A 27 4.04 3.22 6.47
CA VAL A 27 3.10 2.86 7.54
C VAL A 27 3.62 1.70 8.37
N LEU A 28 4.10 0.62 7.72
CA LEU A 28 4.71 -0.52 8.40
C LEU A 28 5.91 -0.10 9.27
N ARG A 29 6.82 0.70 8.70
CA ARG A 29 8.01 1.18 9.41
C ARG A 29 7.65 1.90 10.72
N PHE A 30 6.65 2.77 10.71
CA PHE A 30 6.21 3.46 11.91
C PHE A 30 5.47 2.52 12.87
N SER A 31 4.69 1.57 12.35
CA SER A 31 3.87 0.65 13.13
C SER A 31 4.66 -0.40 13.91
N ILE A 32 5.85 -0.76 13.41
CA ILE A 32 6.79 -1.67 14.10
C ILE A 32 7.27 -1.06 15.43
N VAL A 33 7.35 0.27 15.52
CA VAL A 33 7.76 0.99 16.73
C VAL A 33 6.57 1.20 17.66
N ASP A 34 5.48 1.77 17.15
CA ASP A 34 4.24 2.04 17.87
C ASP A 34 3.07 2.17 16.86
N ALA A 35 1.88 1.71 17.26
CA ALA A 35 0.67 1.82 16.44
C ALA A 35 0.29 3.28 16.13
N ARG A 36 0.46 4.20 17.09
CA ARG A 36 0.03 5.60 16.95
C ARG A 36 0.72 6.34 15.80
N PRO A 37 2.05 6.34 15.67
CA PRO A 37 2.71 6.90 14.49
C PRO A 37 2.32 6.20 13.18
N GLY A 38 2.13 4.87 13.20
CA GLY A 38 1.67 4.14 12.02
C GLY A 38 0.30 4.59 11.53
N ILE A 39 -0.67 4.71 12.45
CA ILE A 39 -2.00 5.23 12.15
C ILE A 39 -1.93 6.68 11.68
N ALA A 40 -1.08 7.52 12.29
CA ALA A 40 -0.90 8.90 11.84
C ALA A 40 -0.36 8.98 10.41
N ALA A 41 0.59 8.13 10.03
CA ALA A 41 1.08 8.05 8.67
C ALA A 41 -0.01 7.58 7.69
N ALA A 42 -0.83 6.61 8.08
CA ALA A 42 -1.98 6.15 7.29
C ALA A 42 -2.99 7.29 7.04
N ILE A 43 -3.34 8.05 8.09
CA ILE A 43 -4.24 9.20 7.97
C ILE A 43 -3.60 10.30 7.10
N GLY A 44 -2.30 10.56 7.26
CA GLY A 44 -1.57 11.52 6.43
C GLY A 44 -1.62 11.13 4.95
N SER A 45 -1.42 9.86 4.63
CA SER A 45 -1.55 9.34 3.26
C SER A 45 -2.96 9.50 2.72
N ALA A 46 -3.99 9.19 3.50
CA ALA A 46 -5.39 9.39 3.10
C ALA A 46 -5.71 10.86 2.80
N VAL A 47 -5.20 11.79 3.62
CA VAL A 47 -5.34 13.23 3.33
C VAL A 47 -4.63 13.60 2.02
N GLY A 48 -3.47 13.00 1.74
CA GLY A 48 -2.78 13.15 0.45
C GLY A 48 -3.63 12.67 -0.74
N GLY A 49 -4.36 11.57 -0.58
CA GLY A 49 -5.33 11.10 -1.56
C GLY A 49 -6.47 12.11 -1.82
N ILE A 50 -7.00 12.72 -0.76
CA ILE A 50 -8.01 13.79 -0.91
C ILE A 50 -7.42 15.00 -1.64
N VAL A 51 -6.17 15.38 -1.35
CA VAL A 51 -5.51 16.47 -2.10
C VAL A 51 -5.40 16.12 -3.58
N TRP A 52 -5.00 14.89 -3.92
CA TRP A 52 -5.01 14.40 -5.31
C TRP A 52 -6.41 14.47 -5.93
N ALA A 53 -7.45 14.05 -5.19
CA ALA A 53 -8.82 14.12 -5.66
C ALA A 53 -9.23 15.55 -6.03
N VAL A 54 -8.91 16.54 -5.18
CA VAL A 54 -9.20 17.96 -5.42
C VAL A 54 -8.42 18.47 -6.64
N VAL A 55 -7.13 18.19 -6.73
CA VAL A 55 -6.28 18.62 -7.84
C VAL A 55 -6.81 18.07 -9.18
N VAL A 56 -7.13 16.78 -9.19
CA VAL A 56 -7.63 16.11 -10.41
C VAL A 56 -9.05 16.56 -10.72
N ALA A 57 -9.92 16.77 -9.73
CA ALA A 57 -11.26 17.28 -9.94
C ALA A 57 -11.25 18.66 -10.64
N ALA A 58 -10.36 19.55 -10.20
CA ALA A 58 -10.19 20.85 -10.83
C ALA A 58 -9.54 20.75 -12.22
N GLY A 59 -8.48 19.93 -12.35
CA GLY A 59 -7.70 19.80 -13.57
C GLY A 59 -8.42 19.04 -14.70
N VAL A 60 -9.11 17.93 -14.37
CA VAL A 60 -9.81 17.11 -15.37
C VAL A 60 -11.02 17.84 -15.94
N ALA A 61 -11.75 18.58 -15.13
CA ALA A 61 -12.85 19.41 -15.60
C ALA A 61 -12.34 20.47 -16.61
N ALA A 62 -11.29 21.20 -16.25
CA ALA A 62 -10.67 22.19 -17.12
C ALA A 62 -10.11 21.58 -18.43
N LEU A 63 -9.50 20.39 -18.34
CA LEU A 63 -8.98 19.70 -19.51
C LEU A 63 -10.06 19.28 -20.49
N LEU A 64 -11.20 18.81 -20.00
CA LEU A 64 -12.34 18.42 -20.85
C LEU A 64 -12.94 19.62 -21.57
N GLU A 65 -13.06 20.76 -20.88
CA GLU A 65 -13.56 22.01 -21.47
C GLU A 65 -12.63 22.52 -22.57
N GLN A 66 -11.32 22.36 -22.43
CA GLN A 66 -10.34 22.86 -23.39
C GLN A 66 -10.05 21.88 -24.53
N SER A 67 -10.06 20.57 -24.30
CA SER A 67 -9.67 19.59 -25.32
C SER A 67 -10.18 18.18 -25.03
N ALA A 68 -11.22 17.78 -25.76
CA ALA A 68 -11.70 16.39 -25.74
C ALA A 68 -10.63 15.37 -26.19
N THR A 69 -9.70 15.78 -27.07
CA THR A 69 -8.61 14.92 -27.54
C THR A 69 -7.61 14.66 -26.43
N ALA A 70 -7.21 15.68 -25.66
CA ALA A 70 -6.31 15.53 -24.51
C ALA A 70 -6.93 14.65 -23.42
N TYR A 71 -8.23 14.79 -23.16
CA TYR A 71 -8.95 13.91 -22.24
C TYR A 71 -8.97 12.44 -22.70
N ARG A 72 -9.18 12.19 -24.01
CA ARG A 72 -9.09 10.84 -24.58
C ARG A 72 -7.70 10.25 -24.45
N ALA A 73 -6.65 11.04 -24.71
CA ALA A 73 -5.26 10.62 -24.55
C ALA A 73 -4.97 10.23 -23.08
N LEU A 74 -5.46 11.00 -22.12
CA LEU A 74 -5.34 10.70 -20.70
C LEU A 74 -5.97 9.34 -20.33
N LYS A 75 -7.16 9.05 -20.88
CA LYS A 75 -7.83 7.74 -20.70
C LYS A 75 -7.01 6.58 -21.26
N VAL A 76 -6.44 6.74 -22.47
CA VAL A 76 -5.60 5.71 -23.10
C VAL A 76 -4.34 5.44 -22.26
N ILE A 77 -3.65 6.49 -21.83
CA ILE A 77 -2.47 6.38 -20.96
C ILE A 77 -2.82 5.62 -19.67
N GLY A 78 -3.97 5.95 -19.06
CA GLY A 78 -4.45 5.25 -17.86
C GLY A 78 -4.74 3.78 -18.09
N GLY A 79 -5.37 3.44 -19.21
CA GLY A 79 -5.60 2.03 -19.58
C GLY A 79 -4.31 1.24 -19.74
N ILE A 80 -3.33 1.80 -20.45
CA ILE A 80 -1.99 1.19 -20.61
C ILE A 80 -1.32 1.00 -19.23
N TYR A 81 -1.42 2.00 -18.36
CA TYR A 81 -0.86 1.92 -17.01
C TYR A 81 -1.51 0.83 -16.16
N LEU A 82 -2.83 0.66 -16.24
CA LEU A 82 -3.52 -0.46 -15.56
C LEU A 82 -3.02 -1.82 -16.03
N VAL A 83 -2.83 -2.00 -17.34
CA VAL A 83 -2.24 -3.23 -17.91
C VAL A 83 -0.82 -3.43 -17.37
N TYR A 84 0.01 -2.39 -17.36
CA TYR A 84 1.35 -2.45 -16.78
C TYR A 84 1.35 -2.87 -15.31
N LEU A 85 0.49 -2.27 -14.49
CA LEU A 85 0.35 -2.64 -13.07
C LEU A 85 -0.09 -4.10 -12.90
N GLY A 86 -1.04 -4.56 -13.70
CA GLY A 86 -1.50 -5.95 -13.68
C GLY A 86 -0.38 -6.93 -14.01
N ILE A 87 0.38 -6.66 -15.06
CA ILE A 87 1.54 -7.50 -15.46
C ILE A 87 2.60 -7.48 -14.36
N ARG A 88 2.93 -6.31 -13.82
CA ARG A 88 3.92 -6.15 -12.77
C ARG A 88 3.54 -6.94 -11.51
N ALA A 89 2.32 -6.81 -11.03
CA ALA A 89 1.82 -7.56 -9.89
C ALA A 89 1.93 -9.08 -10.09
N PHE A 90 1.59 -9.57 -11.29
CA PHE A 90 1.70 -10.97 -11.65
C PHE A 90 3.16 -11.47 -11.67
N VAL A 91 4.08 -10.67 -12.22
CA VAL A 91 5.51 -10.99 -12.27
C VAL A 91 6.13 -11.00 -10.87
N GLU A 92 5.81 -10.01 -10.04
CA GLU A 92 6.29 -9.93 -8.66
C GLU A 92 5.78 -11.12 -7.83
N GLN A 93 4.52 -11.51 -7.98
CA GLN A 93 3.97 -12.70 -7.33
C GLN A 93 4.66 -14.00 -7.77
N ARG A 94 4.98 -14.13 -9.07
CA ARG A 94 5.75 -15.28 -9.57
C ARG A 94 7.18 -15.29 -9.05
N ARG A 95 7.84 -14.13 -8.96
CA ARG A 95 9.18 -13.99 -8.37
C ARG A 95 9.20 -14.35 -6.89
N ALA A 96 8.25 -13.86 -6.11
CA ALA A 96 8.11 -14.18 -4.70
C ALA A 96 7.91 -15.69 -4.45
N ARG A 97 7.16 -16.38 -5.32
CA ARG A 97 6.99 -17.85 -5.24
C ARG A 97 8.25 -18.64 -5.62
N ARG A 98 9.18 -18.05 -6.39
CA ARG A 98 10.43 -18.70 -6.82
C ARG A 98 11.62 -18.37 -5.91
N ALA A 99 11.55 -17.30 -5.15
CA ALA A 99 12.52 -16.97 -4.13
C ALA A 99 12.28 -17.90 -2.94
N CYS A 100 13.03 -18.99 -2.86
CA CYS A 100 13.14 -19.75 -1.61
C CYS A 100 13.61 -18.80 -0.52
N PRO A 101 13.05 -18.88 0.70
CA PRO A 101 13.53 -18.09 1.82
C PRO A 101 14.85 -18.69 2.29
N HIS A 102 15.95 -18.33 1.65
CA HIS A 102 17.27 -18.50 2.24
C HIS A 102 17.72 -17.17 2.79
N GLY A 103 17.88 -17.19 4.07
CA GLY A 103 18.17 -16.22 5.06
C GLY A 103 19.18 -15.13 4.71
N ASP A 104 19.28 -14.21 5.64
CA ASP A 104 20.18 -13.06 5.74
C ASP A 104 19.80 -11.80 4.94
N ASP A 105 18.53 -11.44 4.98
CA ASP A 105 18.23 -10.02 4.95
C ASP A 105 18.21 -9.47 6.38
N ALA A 106 19.32 -8.85 6.75
CA ALA A 106 19.45 -8.11 7.99
C ALA A 106 18.23 -7.19 8.13
N ALA A 107 17.38 -7.48 9.10
CA ALA A 107 16.27 -6.63 9.44
C ALA A 107 16.81 -5.20 9.56
N PRO A 108 16.25 -4.20 8.88
CA PRO A 108 16.73 -2.85 9.00
C PRO A 108 16.71 -2.48 10.47
N THR A 109 17.88 -2.22 11.01
CA THR A 109 18.06 -1.77 12.38
C THR A 109 17.28 -0.48 12.52
N VAL A 110 16.07 -0.58 13.05
CA VAL A 110 15.24 0.57 13.40
C VAL A 110 15.92 1.21 14.61
N THR A 111 16.87 2.09 14.35
CA THR A 111 17.41 3.01 15.36
C THR A 111 16.24 3.91 15.77
N GLY A 112 15.59 3.50 16.85
CA GLY A 112 14.30 4.00 17.26
C GLY A 112 14.38 5.31 18.03
N ALA A 113 14.55 6.42 17.35
CA ALA A 113 13.95 7.65 17.85
C ALA A 113 12.44 7.52 17.63
N ARG A 114 11.64 7.57 18.72
CA ARG A 114 10.17 7.56 18.63
C ARG A 114 9.74 8.72 17.74
N ALA A 115 9.37 8.41 16.50
CA ALA A 115 8.86 9.42 15.59
C ALA A 115 7.61 10.06 16.22
N SER A 116 7.52 11.38 16.19
CA SER A 116 6.33 12.06 16.68
C SER A 116 5.14 11.75 15.77
N VAL A 117 3.95 11.73 16.32
CA VAL A 117 2.70 11.54 15.56
C VAL A 117 2.59 12.56 14.41
N ARG A 118 3.01 13.82 14.66
CA ARG A 118 3.03 14.87 13.62
C ARG A 118 4.01 14.56 12.50
N SER A 119 5.23 14.12 12.83
CA SER A 119 6.22 13.73 11.83
C SER A 119 5.77 12.54 10.98
N ALA A 120 5.11 11.56 11.60
CA ALA A 120 4.56 10.42 10.89
C ALA A 120 3.42 10.82 9.94
N PHE A 121 2.51 11.69 10.40
CA PHE A 121 1.43 12.23 9.57
C PHE A 121 1.98 12.98 8.34
N THR A 122 2.90 13.92 8.55
CA THR A 122 3.52 14.67 7.42
C THR A 122 4.29 13.75 6.49
N ALA A 123 4.98 12.74 7.00
CA ALA A 123 5.66 11.76 6.18
C ALA A 123 4.68 10.95 5.32
N GLY A 124 3.54 10.52 5.88
CA GLY A 124 2.48 9.86 5.11
C GLY A 124 1.87 10.75 4.03
N LEU A 125 1.55 11.99 4.38
CA LEU A 125 1.04 12.99 3.43
C LEU A 125 2.00 13.20 2.26
N VAL A 126 3.27 13.48 2.55
CA VAL A 126 4.30 13.71 1.53
C VAL A 126 4.53 12.45 0.70
N SER A 127 4.60 11.27 1.34
CA SER A 127 4.74 10.00 0.64
C SER A 127 3.63 9.82 -0.40
N CYS A 128 2.37 10.03 -0.03
CA CYS A 128 1.23 9.91 -0.93
C CYS A 128 1.30 10.92 -2.09
N LEU A 129 1.61 12.18 -1.81
CA LEU A 129 1.68 13.23 -2.83
C LEU A 129 2.75 12.95 -3.90
N PHE A 130 3.89 12.38 -3.49
CA PHE A 130 4.98 12.01 -4.39
C PHE A 130 4.96 10.54 -4.82
N ASN A 131 3.92 9.79 -4.44
CA ASN A 131 3.79 8.40 -4.86
C ASN A 131 3.30 8.31 -6.31
N PRO A 132 4.13 7.85 -7.26
CA PRO A 132 3.74 7.78 -8.66
C PRO A 132 2.56 6.82 -8.89
N LYS A 133 2.41 5.80 -8.06
CA LYS A 133 1.28 4.87 -8.11
C LYS A 133 -0.04 5.60 -7.86
N VAL A 134 -0.08 6.43 -6.82
CA VAL A 134 -1.26 7.21 -6.43
C VAL A 134 -1.55 8.29 -7.48
N GLY A 135 -0.54 9.08 -7.85
CA GLY A 135 -0.69 10.12 -8.87
C GLY A 135 -1.24 9.60 -10.19
N LEU A 136 -0.69 8.49 -10.69
CA LEU A 136 -1.17 7.85 -11.92
C LEU A 136 -2.58 7.27 -11.79
N PHE A 137 -2.93 6.73 -10.62
CA PHE A 137 -4.31 6.31 -10.37
C PHE A 137 -5.28 7.47 -10.49
N TYR A 138 -5.03 8.56 -9.80
CA TYR A 138 -5.90 9.73 -9.83
C TYR A 138 -5.98 10.38 -11.21
N LEU A 139 -4.85 10.50 -11.91
CA LEU A 139 -4.80 11.14 -13.23
C LEU A 139 -5.38 10.27 -14.35
N ALA A 140 -5.15 8.97 -14.29
CA ALA A 140 -5.36 8.11 -15.45
C ALA A 140 -6.44 7.05 -15.26
N VAL A 141 -6.64 6.56 -14.03
CA VAL A 141 -7.60 5.49 -13.73
C VAL A 141 -8.95 6.06 -13.31
N LEU A 142 -8.97 6.96 -12.35
CA LEU A 142 -10.20 7.52 -11.79
C LEU A 142 -11.10 8.16 -12.88
N PRO A 143 -10.59 8.93 -13.86
CA PRO A 143 -11.43 9.51 -14.91
C PRO A 143 -12.15 8.49 -15.81
N GLN A 144 -11.71 7.24 -15.83
CA GLN A 144 -12.35 6.19 -16.63
C GLN A 144 -13.70 5.76 -16.06
N PHE A 145 -13.91 5.98 -14.76
CA PHE A 145 -15.13 5.63 -14.04
C PHE A 145 -16.12 6.79 -13.93
N LEU A 146 -15.79 7.96 -14.49
CA LEU A 146 -16.68 9.11 -14.54
C LEU A 146 -17.65 8.96 -15.72
N THR A 147 -18.96 8.91 -15.45
CA THR A 147 -20.02 9.00 -16.47
C THR A 147 -20.21 10.46 -16.90
N GLU A 148 -20.14 11.37 -15.95
CA GLU A 148 -20.14 12.81 -16.15
C GLU A 148 -18.92 13.40 -15.47
N VAL A 149 -18.13 14.14 -16.23
CA VAL A 149 -16.93 14.81 -15.71
C VAL A 149 -17.40 16.09 -15.02
N SER A 150 -17.41 16.04 -13.69
CA SER A 150 -17.69 17.19 -12.85
C SER A 150 -16.75 17.17 -11.64
N PHE A 151 -16.53 18.36 -11.06
CA PHE A 151 -15.73 18.48 -9.84
C PHE A 151 -16.28 17.59 -8.71
N VAL A 152 -17.59 17.60 -8.51
CA VAL A 152 -18.25 16.85 -7.44
C VAL A 152 -18.12 15.34 -7.65
N ASN A 153 -18.36 14.83 -8.85
CA ASN A 153 -18.26 13.40 -9.15
C ASN A 153 -16.83 12.89 -9.01
N THR A 154 -15.85 13.67 -9.46
CA THR A 154 -14.42 13.33 -9.35
C THR A 154 -13.99 13.30 -7.89
N LEU A 155 -14.37 14.32 -7.11
CA LEU A 155 -14.09 14.40 -5.69
C LEU A 155 -14.76 13.25 -4.91
N ALA A 156 -16.00 12.90 -5.23
CA ALA A 156 -16.71 11.80 -4.59
C ALA A 156 -16.00 10.45 -4.80
N LEU A 157 -15.58 10.16 -6.05
CA LEU A 157 -14.82 8.93 -6.34
C LEU A 157 -13.45 8.95 -5.63
N GLY A 158 -12.76 10.08 -5.62
CA GLY A 158 -11.50 10.21 -4.90
C GLY A 158 -11.66 10.03 -3.38
N ALA A 159 -12.76 10.51 -2.80
CA ALA A 159 -13.07 10.29 -1.40
C ALA A 159 -13.36 8.82 -1.09
N VAL A 160 -14.02 8.10 -1.98
CA VAL A 160 -14.23 6.65 -1.86
C VAL A 160 -12.88 5.92 -1.86
N GLU A 161 -12.00 6.21 -2.82
CA GLU A 161 -10.66 5.63 -2.90
C GLU A 161 -9.83 5.92 -1.64
N SER A 162 -9.72 7.19 -1.24
CA SER A 162 -8.99 7.60 -0.05
C SER A 162 -9.52 6.93 1.22
N SER A 163 -10.82 6.68 1.29
CA SER A 163 -11.44 5.97 2.43
C SER A 163 -11.04 4.51 2.44
N ILE A 164 -11.03 3.84 1.29
CA ILE A 164 -10.60 2.44 1.16
C ILE A 164 -9.12 2.32 1.54
N ALA A 165 -8.27 3.19 1.00
CA ALA A 165 -6.85 3.22 1.30
C ALA A 165 -6.58 3.52 2.79
N ALA A 166 -7.34 4.44 3.40
CA ALA A 166 -7.23 4.75 4.82
C ALA A 166 -7.55 3.54 5.69
N VAL A 167 -8.65 2.85 5.40
CA VAL A 167 -9.06 1.64 6.15
C VAL A 167 -7.99 0.56 6.02
N GLU A 168 -7.54 0.26 4.80
CA GLU A 168 -6.51 -0.73 4.55
C GLU A 168 -5.23 -0.41 5.32
N MET A 169 -4.70 0.82 5.20
CA MET A 169 -3.46 1.22 5.86
C MET A 169 -3.58 1.27 7.38
N VAL A 170 -4.72 1.65 7.93
CA VAL A 170 -4.97 1.59 9.38
C VAL A 170 -5.00 0.14 9.86
N LEU A 171 -5.67 -0.76 9.12
CA LEU A 171 -5.66 -2.19 9.42
C LEU A 171 -4.24 -2.77 9.37
N LEU A 172 -3.46 -2.39 8.36
CA LEU A 172 -2.06 -2.77 8.23
C LEU A 172 -1.23 -2.28 9.43
N ALA A 173 -1.42 -1.02 9.86
CA ALA A 173 -0.74 -0.45 11.03
C ALA A 173 -1.07 -1.20 12.31
N LEU A 174 -2.33 -1.51 12.53
CA LEU A 174 -2.80 -2.26 13.69
C LEU A 174 -2.30 -3.71 13.67
N ALA A 175 -2.35 -4.38 12.53
CA ALA A 175 -1.85 -5.75 12.37
C ALA A 175 -0.34 -5.83 12.63
N ALA A 176 0.44 -4.93 12.04
CA ALA A 176 1.88 -4.88 12.23
C ALA A 176 2.28 -4.63 13.69
N SER A 177 1.66 -3.65 14.35
CA SER A 177 1.92 -3.34 15.74
C SER A 177 1.57 -4.49 16.69
N ARG A 178 0.45 -5.20 16.43
CA ARG A 178 0.05 -6.38 17.21
C ARG A 178 0.98 -7.56 16.98
N ALA A 179 1.40 -7.81 15.73
CA ALA A 179 2.34 -8.87 15.41
C ALA A 179 3.67 -8.66 16.15
N VAL A 180 4.22 -7.45 16.12
CA VAL A 180 5.44 -7.11 16.86
C VAL A 180 5.25 -7.26 18.38
N ALA A 181 4.11 -6.75 18.92
CA ALA A 181 3.81 -6.89 20.33
C ALA A 181 3.68 -8.36 20.76
N LEU A 182 3.11 -9.22 19.89
CA LEU A 182 3.03 -10.65 20.14
C LEU A 182 4.40 -11.33 20.15
N LEU A 183 5.24 -11.03 19.15
CA LEU A 183 6.60 -11.58 19.06
C LEU A 183 7.51 -11.13 20.22
N ARG A 184 7.26 -9.97 20.81
CA ARG A 184 7.98 -9.46 21.98
C ARG A 184 7.55 -10.12 23.30
N ARG A 185 6.45 -10.90 23.32
CA ARG A 185 6.03 -11.61 24.55
C ARG A 185 7.05 -12.70 24.92
N PRO A 186 7.51 -12.74 26.17
CA PRO A 186 8.53 -13.72 26.59
C PRO A 186 8.17 -15.16 26.25
N ARG A 187 6.92 -15.55 26.49
CA ARG A 187 6.42 -16.92 26.21
C ARG A 187 6.44 -17.27 24.70
N VAL A 188 6.16 -16.28 23.83
CA VAL A 188 6.18 -16.52 22.37
C VAL A 188 7.60 -16.63 21.89
N ARG A 189 8.47 -15.76 22.37
CA ARG A 189 9.89 -15.78 22.06
C ARG A 189 10.55 -17.09 22.51
N GLU A 190 10.29 -17.52 23.74
CA GLU A 190 10.78 -18.78 24.27
C GLU A 190 10.33 -19.99 23.43
N ARG A 191 9.05 -20.04 23.05
CA ARG A 191 8.54 -21.10 22.16
C ARG A 191 9.21 -21.09 20.78
N LEU A 192 9.42 -19.91 20.21
CA LEU A 192 10.11 -19.79 18.92
C LEU A 192 11.58 -20.23 19.03
N GLU A 193 12.27 -19.86 20.11
CA GLU A 193 13.63 -20.29 20.38
C GLU A 193 13.71 -21.83 20.57
N GLN A 194 12.75 -22.43 21.29
CA GLN A 194 12.66 -23.89 21.45
C GLN A 194 12.40 -24.61 20.12
N VAL A 195 11.47 -24.12 19.29
CA VAL A 195 11.16 -24.68 17.97
C VAL A 195 12.39 -24.58 17.06
N SER A 196 13.04 -23.42 17.03
CA SER A 196 14.25 -23.21 16.23
C SER A 196 15.39 -24.14 16.67
N ALA A 197 15.60 -24.30 17.99
CA ALA A 197 16.60 -25.21 18.54
C ALA A 197 16.29 -26.68 18.17
N ALA A 198 15.02 -27.09 18.24
CA ALA A 198 14.61 -28.44 17.84
C ALA A 198 14.84 -28.71 16.34
N ILE A 199 14.52 -27.72 15.48
CA ILE A 199 14.76 -27.81 14.03
C ILE A 199 16.27 -27.91 13.75
N LEU A 200 17.08 -27.05 14.36
CA LEU A 200 18.53 -27.09 14.19
C LEU A 200 19.16 -28.41 14.70
N ALA A 201 18.69 -28.93 15.83
CA ALA A 201 19.14 -30.20 16.35
C ALA A 201 18.79 -31.37 15.40
N THR A 202 17.57 -31.42 14.89
CA THR A 202 17.14 -32.46 13.93
C THR A 202 17.91 -32.38 12.62
N LEU A 203 18.15 -31.19 12.10
CA LEU A 203 18.97 -30.97 10.91
C LEU A 203 20.43 -31.36 11.14
N GLY A 204 21.00 -31.00 12.31
CA GLY A 204 22.36 -31.37 12.68
C GLY A 204 22.56 -32.88 12.82
N ILE A 205 21.61 -33.58 13.46
CA ILE A 205 21.63 -35.04 13.57
C ILE A 205 21.49 -35.69 12.19
N GLY A 206 20.56 -35.20 11.36
CA GLY A 206 20.36 -35.71 10.00
C GLY A 206 21.60 -35.54 9.12
N THR A 207 22.28 -34.40 9.22
CA THR A 207 23.52 -34.13 8.47
C THR A 207 24.68 -35.02 8.97
N ALA A 208 24.80 -35.20 10.27
CA ALA A 208 25.82 -36.08 10.85
C ALA A 208 25.58 -37.57 10.47
N ALA A 209 24.32 -38.01 10.49
CA ALA A 209 23.96 -39.39 10.12
C ALA A 209 24.14 -39.68 8.61
N SER A 210 24.05 -38.67 7.75
CA SER A 210 24.27 -38.78 6.29
C SER A 210 25.76 -38.72 5.91
N ALA A 211 26.64 -38.31 6.84
CA ALA A 211 28.10 -38.24 6.64
C ALA A 211 28.87 -39.45 7.20
N ALA A 212 28.18 -40.35 7.92
CA ALA A 212 28.69 -41.61 8.44
C ALA A 212 28.31 -42.78 7.52
#